data_1907e27d6dc437c1ce700214c9667c4a
#
_entry.id   1907e27d6dc437c1ce700214c9667c4a
#
_cell.length_a   1.000
_cell.length_b   1.000
_cell.length_c   1.000
_cell.angle_alpha   90.00
_cell.angle_beta   90.00
_cell.angle_gamma   90.00
#
_symmetry.space_group_name_H-M   'P 1'
#
loop_
_entity.id
_entity.type
_entity.pdbx_description
1 polymer ?
#
loop_
_entity_poly.entity_id
_entity_poly.type
_entity_poly.pdbx_seq_one_letter_code
_entity_poly.pdbx_strand_id
1 'polypeptide(L)'
;MVESEQFARLNLLKTQSLVENAFPGQEYSIKTKNAATVITGGKNTFIYANHDKVSTLAIALTLVPPDTILNLILDKPNSQLSAQIKGFATRCSLWIVEGNTLVPHPELNASTPEHEFSIDSGIRSLLEHNNCRIVFEHGKVKAEVRGLEVAEVVLDQNGENQIQVGVGIYDQEAHKIINSNEAIETTLLRAIEDILKFRHKESTPHPLNRVARSKWLIHEFINSYKNFGFNEIKYVASPNLPMNISHGLPASAIGKRDNKAIIVTAFAGADLEAVPTAAQLLEAYSADEIWLIHPAIDTYPAIQRQATHLRVPVSFIEVEAPWPTNY
;
A
#
# COMPACT_ATOMS: atom_id res chain seq x y z
N MET A 1 16.37 22.41 12.93
CA MET A 1 16.73 22.88 11.58
C MET A 1 18.20 22.60 11.26
N VAL A 2 19.16 23.04 12.07
CA VAL A 2 20.61 22.84 11.80
C VAL A 2 21.03 21.38 11.74
N GLU A 3 20.52 20.50 12.60
CA GLU A 3 20.81 19.05 12.57
C GLU A 3 20.28 18.36 11.30
N SER A 4 19.13 18.76 10.80
CA SER A 4 18.53 18.24 9.57
C SER A 4 19.33 18.59 8.32
N GLU A 5 19.90 19.80 8.25
CA GLU A 5 20.75 20.23 7.12
C GLU A 5 22.13 19.56 7.13
N GLN A 6 22.72 19.37 8.32
CA GLN A 6 23.97 18.64 8.45
C GLN A 6 23.82 17.17 8.06
N PHE A 7 22.74 16.52 8.49
CA PHE A 7 22.43 15.14 8.14
C PHE A 7 22.24 14.98 6.62
N ALA A 8 21.47 15.87 5.99
CA ALA A 8 21.28 15.86 4.54
C ALA A 8 22.61 16.03 3.76
N ARG A 9 23.49 16.90 4.25
CA ARG A 9 24.82 17.11 3.65
C ARG A 9 25.74 15.88 3.80
N LEU A 10 25.71 15.22 4.97
CA LEU A 10 26.47 14.00 5.19
C LEU A 10 25.99 12.84 4.31
N ASN A 11 24.67 12.67 4.18
CA ASN A 11 24.09 11.68 3.29
C ASN A 11 24.45 11.94 1.81
N LEU A 12 24.45 13.20 1.39
CA LEU A 12 24.86 13.58 0.04
C LEU A 12 26.33 13.18 -0.23
N LEU A 13 27.25 13.57 0.66
CA LEU A 13 28.68 13.26 0.52
C LEU A 13 28.94 11.74 0.57
N LYS A 14 28.29 11.03 1.46
CA LYS A 14 28.36 9.56 1.55
C LYS A 14 27.88 8.92 0.25
N THR A 15 26.71 9.31 -0.24
CA THR A 15 26.12 8.74 -1.46
C THR A 15 26.99 9.03 -2.67
N GLN A 16 27.54 10.24 -2.77
CA GLN A 16 28.48 10.61 -3.83
C GLN A 16 29.70 9.71 -3.85
N SER A 17 30.37 9.56 -2.71
CA SER A 17 31.55 8.72 -2.59
C SER A 17 31.26 7.25 -2.96
N LEU A 18 30.11 6.72 -2.52
CA LEU A 18 29.69 5.36 -2.85
C LEU A 18 29.51 5.17 -4.36
N VAL A 19 28.84 6.12 -5.03
CA VAL A 19 28.58 6.04 -6.47
C VAL A 19 29.89 6.20 -7.27
N GLU A 20 30.72 7.17 -6.94
CA GLU A 20 32.00 7.40 -7.61
C GLU A 20 32.96 6.20 -7.48
N ASN A 21 32.96 5.54 -6.32
CA ASN A 21 33.76 4.33 -6.09
C ASN A 21 33.23 3.12 -6.88
N ALA A 22 31.91 2.95 -6.93
CA ALA A 22 31.30 1.79 -7.59
C ALA A 22 31.24 1.94 -9.12
N PHE A 23 31.15 3.18 -9.63
CA PHE A 23 31.02 3.48 -11.06
C PHE A 23 32.03 4.57 -11.49
N PRO A 24 33.33 4.29 -11.51
CA PRO A 24 34.36 5.29 -11.82
C PRO A 24 34.31 5.74 -13.27
N GLY A 25 34.86 6.91 -13.54
CA GLY A 25 35.09 7.41 -14.91
C GLY A 25 33.91 8.13 -15.56
N GLN A 26 32.94 8.56 -14.79
CA GLN A 26 31.82 9.40 -15.25
C GLN A 26 31.81 10.74 -14.53
N GLU A 27 31.32 11.76 -15.21
CA GLU A 27 31.00 13.03 -14.56
C GLU A 27 29.60 12.94 -13.96
N TYR A 28 29.47 13.36 -12.71
CA TYR A 28 28.22 13.29 -11.98
C TYR A 28 27.65 14.66 -11.64
N SER A 29 26.37 14.86 -11.89
CA SER A 29 25.59 15.97 -11.36
C SER A 29 24.85 15.51 -10.11
N ILE A 30 24.96 16.26 -9.02
CA ILE A 30 24.41 15.89 -7.72
C ILE A 30 23.40 16.93 -7.28
N LYS A 31 22.24 16.49 -6.85
CA LYS A 31 21.15 17.34 -6.36
C LYS A 31 20.47 16.70 -5.17
N THR A 32 20.02 17.52 -4.22
CA THR A 32 19.07 17.10 -3.18
C THR A 32 17.67 17.57 -3.57
N LYS A 33 16.71 16.68 -3.59
CA LYS A 33 15.33 16.97 -3.92
C LYS A 33 14.40 16.11 -3.06
N ASN A 34 13.45 16.74 -2.36
CA ASN A 34 12.46 16.04 -1.51
C ASN A 34 13.11 15.05 -0.51
N ALA A 35 14.12 15.47 0.21
CA ALA A 35 14.93 14.66 1.14
C ALA A 35 15.64 13.43 0.51
N ALA A 36 15.69 13.34 -0.82
CA ALA A 36 16.47 12.34 -1.54
C ALA A 36 17.74 12.94 -2.13
N THR A 37 18.83 12.20 -2.09
CA THR A 37 20.04 12.49 -2.85
C THR A 37 19.89 11.86 -4.24
N VAL A 38 19.98 12.70 -5.28
CA VAL A 38 19.87 12.31 -6.68
C VAL A 38 21.22 12.58 -7.37
N ILE A 39 21.84 11.55 -7.91
CA ILE A 39 23.10 11.61 -8.62
C ILE A 39 22.87 11.13 -10.04
N THR A 40 23.17 11.97 -11.04
CA THR A 40 22.99 11.63 -12.45
C THR A 40 24.33 11.61 -13.17
N GLY A 41 24.57 10.53 -13.94
CA GLY A 41 25.75 10.39 -14.81
C GLY A 41 25.38 9.60 -16.07
N GLY A 42 25.48 10.25 -17.23
CA GLY A 42 25.02 9.66 -18.48
C GLY A 42 23.54 9.31 -18.45
N LYS A 43 23.19 8.04 -18.70
CA LYS A 43 21.82 7.52 -18.57
C LYS A 43 21.48 6.99 -17.19
N ASN A 44 22.46 6.93 -16.28
CA ASN A 44 22.24 6.41 -14.94
C ASN A 44 21.78 7.51 -13.99
N THR A 45 20.79 7.20 -13.19
CA THR A 45 20.39 8.03 -12.05
C THR A 45 20.40 7.16 -10.81
N PHE A 46 21.15 7.59 -9.81
CA PHE A 46 21.26 6.94 -8.51
C PHE A 46 20.45 7.75 -7.52
N ILE A 47 19.63 7.06 -6.74
CA ILE A 47 18.78 7.69 -5.73
C ILE A 47 18.95 6.96 -4.40
N TYR A 48 19.28 7.74 -3.39
CA TYR A 48 19.24 7.37 -2.00
C TYR A 48 18.24 8.27 -1.28
N ALA A 49 17.23 7.67 -0.69
CA ALA A 49 16.23 8.38 0.10
C ALA A 49 16.15 7.77 1.49
N ASN A 50 16.48 8.56 2.49
CA ASN A 50 16.26 8.20 3.89
C ASN A 50 14.88 8.72 4.30
N HIS A 51 13.85 7.88 4.13
CA HIS A 51 12.48 8.24 4.44
C HIS A 51 11.73 7.06 5.07
N ASP A 52 11.15 7.29 6.24
CA ASP A 52 10.49 6.25 7.03
C ASP A 52 9.07 5.91 6.53
N LYS A 53 8.47 6.76 5.69
CA LYS A 53 7.04 6.69 5.34
C LYS A 53 6.76 6.32 3.88
N VAL A 54 7.69 6.55 2.99
CA VAL A 54 7.54 6.36 1.53
C VAL A 54 8.77 5.62 1.02
N SER A 55 8.59 4.61 0.19
CA SER A 55 9.73 3.86 -0.34
C SER A 55 10.65 4.72 -1.20
N THR A 56 11.92 4.36 -1.24
CA THR A 56 12.90 5.01 -2.12
C THR A 56 12.46 4.92 -3.59
N LEU A 57 11.85 3.80 -3.99
CA LEU A 57 11.29 3.60 -5.32
C LEU A 57 10.19 4.62 -5.62
N ALA A 58 9.21 4.76 -4.73
CA ALA A 58 8.11 5.70 -4.91
C ALA A 58 8.59 7.14 -5.09
N ILE A 59 9.60 7.56 -4.32
CA ILE A 59 10.24 8.87 -4.47
C ILE A 59 10.95 8.96 -5.81
N ALA A 60 11.75 7.96 -6.17
CA ALA A 60 12.56 7.94 -7.39
C ALA A 60 11.71 8.09 -8.64
N LEU A 61 10.60 7.35 -8.74
CA LEU A 61 9.68 7.40 -9.89
C LEU A 61 9.01 8.78 -10.08
N THR A 62 8.98 9.61 -9.03
CA THR A 62 8.51 11.02 -9.18
C THR A 62 9.58 11.96 -9.72
N LEU A 63 10.86 11.58 -9.64
CA LEU A 63 12.00 12.46 -9.88
C LEU A 63 12.65 12.25 -11.24
N VAL A 64 12.52 11.08 -11.83
CA VAL A 64 13.24 10.67 -13.06
C VAL A 64 12.28 10.42 -14.22
N PRO A 65 12.72 10.59 -15.47
CA PRO A 65 11.99 10.21 -16.67
C PRO A 65 12.03 8.68 -16.88
N PRO A 66 11.04 8.09 -17.62
CA PRO A 66 10.94 6.65 -17.82
C PRO A 66 12.11 5.99 -18.57
N ASP A 67 12.85 6.73 -19.39
CA ASP A 67 13.99 6.26 -20.17
C ASP A 67 15.31 6.22 -19.37
N THR A 68 15.27 6.58 -18.11
CA THR A 68 16.41 6.55 -17.18
C THR A 68 16.73 5.12 -16.75
N ILE A 69 18.03 4.83 -16.59
CA ILE A 69 18.46 3.63 -15.85
C ILE A 69 18.50 4.03 -14.38
N LEU A 70 17.53 3.53 -13.62
CA LEU A 70 17.34 3.87 -12.22
C LEU A 70 18.14 2.93 -11.33
N ASN A 71 18.97 3.50 -10.46
CA ASN A 71 19.74 2.77 -9.45
C ASN A 71 19.30 3.24 -8.06
N LEU A 72 18.63 2.36 -7.30
CA LEU A 72 18.19 2.66 -5.95
C LEU A 72 19.22 2.17 -4.95
N ILE A 73 19.65 3.04 -4.06
CA ILE A 73 20.59 2.73 -2.99
C ILE A 73 19.82 2.58 -1.68
N LEU A 74 20.01 1.45 -1.02
CA LEU A 74 19.29 1.03 0.19
C LEU A 74 20.29 0.72 1.30
N ASP A 75 19.89 0.94 2.55
CA ASP A 75 20.69 0.54 3.71
C ASP A 75 20.55 -0.95 4.05
N LYS A 76 19.44 -1.58 3.63
CA LYS A 76 19.12 -2.99 3.92
C LYS A 76 18.42 -3.66 2.73
N PRO A 77 18.57 -4.98 2.58
CA PRO A 77 17.79 -5.74 1.62
C PRO A 77 16.28 -5.58 1.83
N ASN A 78 15.53 -5.48 0.73
CA ASN A 78 14.08 -5.28 0.76
C ASN A 78 13.42 -6.13 -0.34
N SER A 79 12.78 -7.24 0.05
CA SER A 79 12.10 -8.17 -0.85
C SER A 79 10.90 -7.53 -1.58
N GLN A 80 10.22 -6.60 -0.92
CA GLN A 80 9.09 -5.89 -1.51
C GLN A 80 9.53 -5.01 -2.69
N LEU A 81 10.62 -4.23 -2.54
CA LEU A 81 11.17 -3.45 -3.65
C LEU A 81 11.63 -4.34 -4.80
N SER A 82 12.24 -5.51 -4.50
CA SER A 82 12.60 -6.49 -5.54
C SER A 82 11.41 -6.98 -6.34
N ALA A 83 10.24 -7.13 -5.72
CA ALA A 83 9.01 -7.51 -6.41
C ALA A 83 8.41 -6.33 -7.19
N GLN A 84 8.39 -5.15 -6.60
CA GLN A 84 7.81 -3.94 -7.21
C GLN A 84 8.52 -3.54 -8.51
N ILE A 85 9.87 -3.58 -8.55
CA ILE A 85 10.63 -3.17 -9.73
C ILE A 85 10.34 -4.00 -10.98
N LYS A 86 9.86 -5.23 -10.83
CA LYS A 86 9.49 -6.12 -11.95
C LYS A 86 8.27 -5.65 -12.73
N GLY A 87 7.40 -4.86 -12.11
CA GLY A 87 6.20 -4.29 -12.74
C GLY A 87 6.45 -3.05 -13.59
N PHE A 88 7.70 -2.55 -13.64
CA PHE A 88 8.06 -1.34 -14.40
C PHE A 88 8.78 -1.68 -15.72
N ALA A 89 8.55 -0.85 -16.74
CA ALA A 89 9.31 -0.87 -17.99
C ALA A 89 10.70 -0.20 -17.81
N THR A 90 10.80 0.75 -16.89
CA THR A 90 12.04 1.44 -16.53
C THR A 90 13.03 0.45 -15.93
N ARG A 91 14.23 0.39 -16.47
CA ARG A 91 15.31 -0.44 -15.90
C ARG A 91 15.66 0.05 -14.50
N CYS A 92 15.49 -0.83 -13.52
CA CYS A 92 15.77 -0.53 -12.12
C CYS A 92 16.75 -1.55 -11.53
N SER A 93 17.83 -1.07 -10.90
CA SER A 93 18.79 -1.87 -10.14
C SER A 93 18.75 -1.45 -8.68
N LEU A 94 18.84 -2.42 -7.79
CA LEU A 94 18.90 -2.20 -6.34
C LEU A 94 20.31 -2.45 -5.85
N TRP A 95 20.80 -1.55 -5.00
CA TRP A 95 22.13 -1.58 -4.41
C TRP A 95 22.03 -1.48 -2.90
N ILE A 96 22.87 -2.19 -2.19
CA ILE A 96 22.96 -2.17 -0.72
C ILE A 96 24.27 -1.49 -0.33
N VAL A 97 24.22 -0.65 0.69
CA VAL A 97 25.40 -0.04 1.29
C VAL A 97 26.06 -1.02 2.26
N GLU A 98 27.26 -1.48 1.93
CA GLU A 98 28.10 -2.28 2.82
C GLU A 98 29.39 -1.49 3.12
N GLY A 99 29.46 -0.91 4.32
CA GLY A 99 30.57 -0.01 4.67
C GLY A 99 30.68 1.18 3.73
N ASN A 100 31.74 1.20 2.90
CA ASN A 100 32.02 2.25 1.91
C ASN A 100 31.85 1.76 0.46
N THR A 101 31.10 0.68 0.24
CA THR A 101 30.87 0.11 -1.09
C THR A 101 29.40 -0.10 -1.37
N LEU A 102 29.03 -0.12 -2.66
CA LEU A 102 27.73 -0.57 -3.13
C LEU A 102 27.85 -2.02 -3.61
N VAL A 103 27.03 -2.89 -3.06
CA VAL A 103 26.92 -4.27 -3.52
C VAL A 103 25.54 -4.49 -4.16
N PRO A 104 25.42 -5.37 -5.17
CA PRO A 104 24.12 -5.68 -5.74
C PRO A 104 23.17 -6.23 -4.68
N HIS A 105 21.93 -5.80 -4.72
CA HIS A 105 20.88 -6.35 -3.85
C HIS A 105 20.71 -7.85 -4.14
N PRO A 106 20.67 -8.71 -3.11
CA PRO A 106 20.41 -10.14 -3.32
C PRO A 106 19.02 -10.36 -3.93
N GLU A 107 18.89 -11.38 -4.77
CA GLU A 107 17.56 -11.78 -5.24
C GLU A 107 16.74 -12.32 -4.08
N LEU A 108 15.73 -11.58 -3.69
CA LEU A 108 14.78 -11.97 -2.67
C LEU A 108 13.41 -12.20 -3.33
N ASN A 109 12.82 -13.35 -3.08
CA ASN A 109 11.43 -13.58 -3.44
C ASN A 109 10.56 -12.89 -2.38
N ALA A 110 9.62 -12.04 -2.85
CA ALA A 110 8.56 -11.60 -1.98
C ALA A 110 7.75 -12.84 -1.57
N SER A 111 7.62 -13.06 -0.28
CA SER A 111 6.72 -14.10 0.21
C SER A 111 5.30 -13.72 -0.20
N THR A 112 4.67 -14.52 -1.04
CA THR A 112 3.22 -14.51 -1.17
C THR A 112 2.67 -15.19 0.07
N PRO A 113 2.01 -14.47 0.96
CA PRO A 113 1.41 -15.07 2.14
C PRO A 113 0.04 -15.62 1.76
N GLU A 114 0.01 -16.79 1.18
CA GLU A 114 -1.23 -17.55 1.04
C GLU A 114 -1.13 -18.86 1.81
N HIS A 115 -1.26 -18.75 3.12
CA HIS A 115 -1.83 -19.86 3.88
C HIS A 115 -3.30 -19.53 4.09
N GLU A 116 -4.19 -20.30 3.45
CA GLU A 116 -5.62 -20.26 3.77
C GLU A 116 -5.77 -20.58 5.26
N PHE A 117 -6.11 -19.57 6.03
CA PHE A 117 -6.45 -19.75 7.42
C PHE A 117 -7.85 -20.38 7.46
N SER A 118 -7.97 -21.56 8.06
CA SER A 118 -9.26 -22.21 8.25
C SER A 118 -10.04 -21.44 9.31
N ILE A 119 -11.14 -20.83 8.92
CA ILE A 119 -12.07 -20.16 9.83
C ILE A 119 -13.16 -21.15 10.20
N ASP A 120 -13.47 -21.25 11.49
CA ASP A 120 -14.63 -22.01 11.97
C ASP A 120 -15.92 -21.58 11.25
N SER A 121 -16.76 -22.54 10.92
CA SER A 121 -18.00 -22.29 10.16
C SER A 121 -19.00 -21.41 10.90
N GLY A 122 -19.06 -21.50 12.22
CA GLY A 122 -19.93 -20.66 13.05
C GLY A 122 -19.45 -19.19 13.04
N ILE A 123 -18.14 -18.98 13.18
CA ILE A 123 -17.55 -17.65 13.10
C ILE A 123 -17.74 -17.05 11.70
N ARG A 124 -17.48 -17.84 10.65
CA ARG A 124 -17.72 -17.38 9.27
C ARG A 124 -19.17 -16.96 9.08
N SER A 125 -20.11 -17.81 9.47
CA SER A 125 -21.56 -17.52 9.38
C SER A 125 -21.94 -16.26 10.15
N LEU A 126 -21.42 -16.07 11.36
CA LEU A 126 -21.67 -14.88 12.17
C LEU A 126 -21.20 -13.60 11.46
N LEU A 127 -19.99 -13.60 10.92
CA LEU A 127 -19.41 -12.45 10.23
C LEU A 127 -20.16 -12.12 8.92
N GLU A 128 -20.46 -13.15 8.11
CA GLU A 128 -21.19 -12.99 6.84
C GLU A 128 -22.63 -12.54 7.05
N HIS A 129 -23.32 -13.09 8.07
CA HIS A 129 -24.70 -12.68 8.43
C HIS A 129 -24.77 -11.19 8.80
N ASN A 130 -23.71 -10.68 9.41
CA ASN A 130 -23.61 -9.26 9.79
C ASN A 130 -22.94 -8.38 8.70
N ASN A 131 -22.93 -8.86 7.45
CA ASN A 131 -22.39 -8.15 6.30
C ASN A 131 -20.91 -7.72 6.45
N CYS A 132 -20.13 -8.43 7.25
CA CYS A 132 -18.70 -8.25 7.31
C CYS A 132 -18.03 -8.90 6.09
N ARG A 133 -17.11 -8.20 5.46
CA ARG A 133 -16.19 -8.81 4.50
C ARG A 133 -15.09 -9.51 5.28
N ILE A 134 -14.89 -10.79 5.03
CA ILE A 134 -13.77 -11.54 5.58
C ILE A 134 -12.57 -11.36 4.64
N VAL A 135 -11.46 -10.85 5.19
CA VAL A 135 -10.23 -10.56 4.47
C VAL A 135 -9.08 -11.31 5.13
N PHE A 136 -8.28 -12.00 4.32
CA PHE A 136 -7.00 -12.57 4.76
C PHE A 136 -5.88 -11.63 4.34
N GLU A 137 -5.18 -11.04 5.30
CA GLU A 137 -4.17 -10.02 5.03
C GLU A 137 -3.05 -10.08 6.08
N HIS A 138 -1.81 -10.19 5.62
CA HIS A 138 -0.61 -10.25 6.48
C HIS A 138 -0.63 -11.39 7.52
N GLY A 139 -1.12 -12.56 7.12
CA GLY A 139 -1.22 -13.72 8.01
C GLY A 139 -2.34 -13.65 9.04
N LYS A 140 -3.27 -12.70 8.90
CA LYS A 140 -4.39 -12.47 9.79
C LYS A 140 -5.71 -12.54 9.06
N VAL A 141 -6.72 -13.08 9.72
CA VAL A 141 -8.10 -13.05 9.24
C VAL A 141 -8.81 -11.86 9.90
N LYS A 142 -9.31 -10.97 9.09
CA LYS A 142 -9.99 -9.75 9.54
C LYS A 142 -11.42 -9.72 9.04
N ALA A 143 -12.30 -9.16 9.84
CA ALA A 143 -13.64 -8.78 9.44
C ALA A 143 -13.69 -7.28 9.20
N GLU A 144 -14.15 -6.85 8.02
CA GLU A 144 -14.21 -5.45 7.61
C GLU A 144 -15.65 -5.03 7.30
N VAL A 145 -15.98 -3.81 7.71
CA VAL A 145 -17.23 -3.10 7.34
C VAL A 145 -16.85 -1.83 6.59
N ARG A 146 -17.30 -1.71 5.34
CA ARG A 146 -16.92 -0.60 4.44
C ARG A 146 -15.40 -0.33 4.42
N GLY A 147 -14.60 -1.41 4.37
CA GLY A 147 -13.14 -1.34 4.33
C GLY A 147 -12.47 -0.94 5.65
N LEU A 148 -13.18 -0.91 6.77
CA LEU A 148 -12.62 -0.71 8.09
C LEU A 148 -12.69 -2.01 8.89
N GLU A 149 -11.57 -2.41 9.47
CA GLU A 149 -11.48 -3.57 10.36
C GLU A 149 -12.37 -3.36 11.58
N VAL A 150 -13.27 -4.32 11.85
CA VAL A 150 -14.17 -4.33 12.99
C VAL A 150 -13.85 -5.47 13.95
N ALA A 151 -13.18 -6.50 13.46
CA ALA A 151 -12.73 -7.62 14.27
C ALA A 151 -11.57 -8.37 13.58
N GLU A 152 -10.81 -9.10 14.38
CA GLU A 152 -9.78 -10.05 13.95
C GLU A 152 -10.16 -11.46 14.46
N VAL A 153 -9.95 -12.48 13.64
CA VAL A 153 -10.08 -13.88 14.07
C VAL A 153 -8.69 -14.36 14.50
N VAL A 154 -8.58 -14.78 15.73
CA VAL A 154 -7.34 -15.27 16.33
C VAL A 154 -7.53 -16.69 16.86
N LEU A 155 -6.42 -17.39 17.13
CA LEU A 155 -6.44 -18.65 17.83
C LEU A 155 -6.33 -18.41 19.34
N ASP A 156 -7.17 -19.07 20.13
CA ASP A 156 -7.04 -19.09 21.58
C ASP A 156 -5.92 -20.02 22.05
N GLN A 157 -5.78 -20.19 23.36
CA GLN A 157 -4.75 -21.06 23.96
C GLN A 157 -4.93 -22.56 23.63
N ASN A 158 -6.11 -22.96 23.19
CA ASN A 158 -6.44 -24.33 22.80
C ASN A 158 -6.33 -24.54 21.29
N GLY A 159 -6.01 -23.48 20.53
CA GLY A 159 -5.97 -23.50 19.07
C GLY A 159 -7.34 -23.35 18.41
N GLU A 160 -8.36 -22.93 19.16
CA GLU A 160 -9.70 -22.68 18.63
C GLU A 160 -9.81 -21.22 18.11
N ASN A 161 -10.65 -21.05 17.07
CA ASN A 161 -10.89 -19.71 16.51
C ASN A 161 -11.71 -18.87 17.48
N GLN A 162 -11.26 -17.63 17.73
CA GLN A 162 -11.95 -16.65 18.55
C GLN A 162 -12.01 -15.30 17.82
N ILE A 163 -13.11 -14.57 17.97
CA ILE A 163 -13.26 -13.20 17.45
C ILE A 163 -12.78 -12.19 18.49
N GLN A 164 -11.89 -11.30 18.07
CA GLN A 164 -11.50 -10.11 18.82
C GLN A 164 -12.09 -8.89 18.15
N VAL A 165 -13.10 -8.29 18.79
CA VAL A 165 -13.80 -7.11 18.26
C VAL A 165 -13.04 -5.84 18.57
N GLY A 166 -12.97 -4.91 17.62
CA GLY A 166 -12.37 -3.58 17.77
C GLY A 166 -11.64 -3.09 16.51
N VAL A 167 -11.47 -1.77 16.41
CA VAL A 167 -10.77 -1.10 15.30
C VAL A 167 -9.29 -0.98 15.62
N GLY A 168 -8.52 -2.03 15.28
CA GLY A 168 -7.09 -2.13 15.57
C GLY A 168 -6.79 -2.56 17.01
N ILE A 169 -5.50 -2.80 17.27
CA ILE A 169 -5.01 -3.48 18.49
C ILE A 169 -5.46 -2.79 19.79
N TYR A 170 -5.36 -1.48 19.88
CA TYR A 170 -5.69 -0.74 21.11
C TYR A 170 -7.19 -0.80 21.45
N ASP A 171 -8.03 -0.74 20.43
CA ASP A 171 -9.47 -0.81 20.60
C ASP A 171 -9.88 -2.25 20.97
N GLN A 172 -9.26 -3.25 20.36
CA GLN A 172 -9.44 -4.66 20.68
C GLN A 172 -9.05 -4.97 22.12
N GLU A 173 -7.94 -4.42 22.63
CA GLU A 173 -7.54 -4.57 24.04
C GLU A 173 -8.51 -3.88 24.99
N ALA A 174 -8.99 -2.69 24.65
CA ALA A 174 -9.99 -1.98 25.43
C ALA A 174 -11.31 -2.75 25.50
N HIS A 175 -11.78 -3.28 24.38
CA HIS A 175 -13.01 -4.10 24.32
C HIS A 175 -12.90 -5.38 25.16
N LYS A 176 -11.75 -6.05 25.19
CA LYS A 176 -11.52 -7.21 26.06
C LYS A 176 -11.72 -6.89 27.54
N ILE A 177 -11.25 -5.73 27.98
CA ILE A 177 -11.31 -5.32 29.37
C ILE A 177 -12.73 -4.86 29.74
N ILE A 178 -13.34 -4.04 28.90
CA ILE A 178 -14.63 -3.39 29.18
C ILE A 178 -15.80 -4.36 29.03
N ASN A 179 -15.76 -5.22 28.02
CA ASN A 179 -16.89 -6.06 27.61
C ASN A 179 -16.67 -7.55 27.94
N SER A 180 -15.83 -7.86 28.93
CA SER A 180 -15.48 -9.25 29.30
C SER A 180 -16.67 -10.14 29.65
N ASN A 181 -17.84 -9.57 29.98
CA ASN A 181 -19.05 -10.28 30.36
C ASN A 181 -20.17 -10.21 29.30
N GLU A 182 -19.96 -9.54 28.16
CA GLU A 182 -20.95 -9.47 27.07
C GLU A 182 -20.77 -10.62 26.07
N ALA A 183 -21.86 -11.03 25.43
CA ALA A 183 -21.79 -11.95 24.30
C ALA A 183 -21.03 -11.28 23.14
N ILE A 184 -20.12 -12.03 22.52
CA ILE A 184 -19.25 -11.52 21.43
C ILE A 184 -20.06 -10.95 20.27
N GLU A 185 -21.21 -11.55 19.97
CA GLU A 185 -22.14 -11.10 18.94
C GLU A 185 -22.69 -9.70 19.24
N THR A 186 -23.08 -9.44 20.49
CA THR A 186 -23.58 -8.12 20.91
C THR A 186 -22.51 -7.04 20.77
N THR A 187 -21.28 -7.37 21.16
CA THR A 187 -20.13 -6.46 21.01
C THR A 187 -19.81 -6.18 19.54
N LEU A 188 -19.83 -7.21 18.70
CA LEU A 188 -19.61 -7.10 17.26
C LEU A 188 -20.68 -6.21 16.60
N LEU A 189 -21.96 -6.46 16.89
CA LEU A 189 -23.07 -5.66 16.35
C LEU A 189 -22.94 -4.19 16.71
N ARG A 190 -22.63 -3.86 17.96
CA ARG A 190 -22.40 -2.48 18.40
C ARG A 190 -21.24 -1.82 17.64
N ALA A 191 -20.12 -2.52 17.48
CA ALA A 191 -18.98 -2.01 16.74
C ALA A 191 -19.32 -1.75 15.25
N ILE A 192 -20.12 -2.64 14.63
CA ILE A 192 -20.60 -2.47 13.26
C ILE A 192 -21.53 -1.24 13.16
N GLU A 193 -22.47 -1.08 14.08
CA GLU A 193 -23.40 0.06 14.13
C GLU A 193 -22.64 1.38 14.26
N ASP A 194 -21.64 1.43 15.15
CA ASP A 194 -20.80 2.62 15.34
C ASP A 194 -20.01 2.97 14.08
N ILE A 195 -19.48 2.00 13.36
CA ILE A 195 -18.81 2.23 12.07
C ILE A 195 -19.81 2.75 11.04
N LEU A 196 -20.96 2.07 10.88
CA LEU A 196 -21.96 2.43 9.87
C LEU A 196 -22.54 3.83 10.10
N LYS A 197 -22.67 4.26 11.36
CA LYS A 197 -23.12 5.58 11.75
C LYS A 197 -22.26 6.71 11.16
N PHE A 198 -20.95 6.47 11.01
CA PHE A 198 -20.01 7.49 10.55
C PHE A 198 -19.45 7.23 9.15
N ARG A 199 -19.44 5.98 8.68
CA ARG A 199 -18.90 5.67 7.35
C ARG A 199 -19.98 5.68 6.26
N HIS A 200 -20.51 6.86 5.99
CA HIS A 200 -21.39 7.16 4.85
C HIS A 200 -21.23 8.61 4.43
N LYS A 201 -21.63 8.92 3.20
CA LYS A 201 -21.38 10.22 2.53
C LYS A 201 -21.99 11.41 3.26
N GLU A 202 -23.17 11.23 3.83
CA GLU A 202 -23.94 12.29 4.53
C GLU A 202 -23.63 12.35 6.03
N SER A 203 -22.66 11.56 6.53
CA SER A 203 -22.31 11.56 7.94
C SER A 203 -21.61 12.86 8.35
N THR A 204 -21.70 13.17 9.65
CA THR A 204 -20.91 14.25 10.22
C THR A 204 -19.43 13.91 10.20
N PRO A 205 -18.53 14.91 10.12
CA PRO A 205 -17.10 14.69 10.22
C PRO A 205 -16.71 13.89 11.48
N HIS A 206 -16.03 12.77 11.28
CA HIS A 206 -15.61 11.88 12.36
C HIS A 206 -14.23 11.28 12.06
N PRO A 207 -13.36 10.96 13.05
CA PRO A 207 -12.07 10.31 12.82
C PRO A 207 -12.17 9.04 11.97
N LEU A 208 -13.19 8.22 12.15
CA LEU A 208 -13.44 7.01 11.36
C LEU A 208 -13.61 7.27 9.86
N ASN A 209 -13.94 8.50 9.44
CA ASN A 209 -14.04 8.88 8.03
C ASN A 209 -12.67 9.13 7.39
N ARG A 210 -11.61 9.21 8.19
CA ARG A 210 -10.23 9.47 7.72
C ARG A 210 -9.38 8.22 7.68
N VAL A 211 -9.78 7.17 8.40
CA VAL A 211 -9.05 5.91 8.48
C VAL A 211 -9.37 5.02 7.28
N ALA A 212 -8.38 4.36 6.72
CA ALA A 212 -8.50 3.36 5.67
C ALA A 212 -9.39 3.80 4.48
N ARG A 213 -9.22 5.04 3.98
CA ARG A 213 -10.02 5.59 2.88
C ARG A 213 -9.86 4.81 1.59
N SER A 214 -8.65 4.36 1.27
CA SER A 214 -8.40 3.55 0.08
C SER A 214 -9.14 2.21 0.14
N LYS A 215 -9.21 1.57 1.32
CA LYS A 215 -10.01 0.35 1.54
C LYS A 215 -11.51 0.61 1.42
N TRP A 216 -11.99 1.77 1.87
CA TRP A 216 -13.38 2.15 1.69
C TRP A 216 -13.71 2.37 0.21
N LEU A 217 -12.84 3.08 -0.51
CA LEU A 217 -13.02 3.35 -1.92
C LEU A 217 -13.08 2.06 -2.75
N ILE A 218 -12.15 1.12 -2.49
CA ILE A 218 -12.14 -0.17 -3.20
C ILE A 218 -13.34 -1.04 -2.81
N HIS A 219 -13.84 -0.93 -1.57
CA HIS A 219 -15.07 -1.61 -1.15
C HIS A 219 -16.27 -1.16 -1.96
N GLU A 220 -16.49 0.16 -2.09
CA GLU A 220 -17.62 0.71 -2.88
C GLU A 220 -17.46 0.41 -4.37
N PHE A 221 -16.23 0.45 -4.89
CA PHE A 221 -15.95 0.08 -6.27
C PHE A 221 -16.30 -1.39 -6.54
N ILE A 222 -15.89 -2.31 -5.65
CA ILE A 222 -16.22 -3.74 -5.78
C ILE A 222 -17.74 -3.95 -5.72
N ASN A 223 -18.47 -3.23 -4.87
CA ASN A 223 -19.93 -3.36 -4.78
C ASN A 223 -20.64 -2.83 -6.04
N SER A 224 -20.01 -1.93 -6.78
CA SER A 224 -20.54 -1.31 -8.00
C SER A 224 -19.82 -1.70 -9.29
N TYR A 225 -19.02 -2.75 -9.28
CA TYR A 225 -18.10 -3.13 -10.38
C TYR A 225 -18.77 -3.25 -11.76
N LYS A 226 -20.04 -3.67 -11.81
CA LYS A 226 -20.81 -3.80 -13.06
C LYS A 226 -20.99 -2.46 -13.77
N ASN A 227 -21.07 -1.35 -13.01
CA ASN A 227 -21.20 -0.01 -13.57
C ASN A 227 -19.94 0.41 -14.36
N PHE A 228 -18.82 -0.25 -14.08
CA PHE A 228 -17.53 -0.05 -14.76
C PHE A 228 -17.24 -1.11 -15.83
N GLY A 229 -18.23 -1.97 -16.11
CA GLY A 229 -18.14 -2.98 -17.17
C GLY A 229 -17.34 -4.24 -16.78
N PHE A 230 -17.04 -4.46 -15.51
CA PHE A 230 -16.40 -5.69 -15.07
C PHE A 230 -17.39 -6.88 -15.04
N ASN A 231 -16.91 -8.05 -15.44
CA ASN A 231 -17.65 -9.30 -15.36
C ASN A 231 -17.52 -9.91 -13.96
N GLU A 232 -16.33 -9.82 -13.40
CA GLU A 232 -16.00 -10.26 -12.05
C GLU A 232 -14.93 -9.38 -11.44
N ILE A 233 -14.92 -9.27 -10.14
CA ILE A 233 -13.88 -8.57 -9.37
C ILE A 233 -13.77 -9.16 -7.96
N LYS A 234 -12.56 -9.26 -7.44
CA LYS A 234 -12.31 -9.69 -6.07
C LYS A 234 -11.27 -8.81 -5.40
N TYR A 235 -11.41 -8.61 -4.11
CA TYR A 235 -10.41 -7.93 -3.29
C TYR A 235 -9.09 -8.69 -3.31
N VAL A 236 -8.00 -7.94 -3.27
CA VAL A 236 -6.63 -8.47 -3.17
C VAL A 236 -5.97 -7.82 -1.97
N ALA A 237 -5.38 -8.65 -1.11
CA ALA A 237 -4.64 -8.17 0.05
C ALA A 237 -3.50 -7.23 -0.38
N SER A 238 -3.31 -6.15 0.37
CA SER A 238 -2.19 -5.25 0.13
C SER A 238 -0.87 -5.98 0.38
N PRO A 239 0.10 -5.92 -0.53
CA PRO A 239 1.43 -6.48 -0.28
C PRO A 239 2.23 -5.67 0.76
N ASN A 240 1.78 -4.46 1.07
CA ASN A 240 2.44 -3.54 1.99
C ASN A 240 1.93 -3.74 3.41
N LEU A 241 2.86 -3.79 4.39
CA LEU A 241 2.51 -3.79 5.80
C LEU A 241 2.15 -2.37 6.27
N PRO A 242 1.02 -2.17 6.94
CA PRO A 242 0.70 -0.87 7.52
C PRO A 242 1.64 -0.56 8.69
N MET A 243 2.21 0.64 8.72
CA MET A 243 3.02 1.09 9.86
C MET A 243 2.16 1.38 11.09
N ASN A 244 0.94 1.86 10.87
CA ASN A 244 -0.07 2.09 11.90
C ASN A 244 -1.46 2.23 11.26
N ILE A 245 -2.51 2.25 12.07
CA ILE A 245 -3.91 2.33 11.59
C ILE A 245 -4.23 3.64 10.85
N SER A 246 -3.49 4.72 11.16
CA SER A 246 -3.65 6.02 10.51
C SER A 246 -2.89 6.14 9.20
N HIS A 247 -1.95 5.22 8.92
CA HIS A 247 -1.22 5.17 7.67
C HIS A 247 -2.09 4.49 6.62
N GLY A 248 -2.68 5.32 5.75
CA GLY A 248 -3.45 4.81 4.62
C GLY A 248 -2.53 4.04 3.67
N LEU A 249 -2.86 2.78 3.40
CA LEU A 249 -2.24 2.00 2.33
C LEU A 249 -3.15 1.99 1.11
N PRO A 250 -2.60 1.92 -0.11
CA PRO A 250 -3.38 1.61 -1.29
C PRO A 250 -4.11 0.29 -1.08
N ALA A 251 -5.34 0.20 -1.55
CA ALA A 251 -6.14 -1.01 -1.50
C ALA A 251 -6.45 -1.48 -2.92
N SER A 252 -6.44 -2.79 -3.14
CA SER A 252 -6.51 -3.31 -4.51
C SER A 252 -7.54 -4.41 -4.68
N ALA A 253 -7.93 -4.59 -5.93
CA ALA A 253 -8.74 -5.69 -6.41
C ALA A 253 -8.20 -6.18 -7.77
N ILE A 254 -8.53 -7.41 -8.11
CA ILE A 254 -8.34 -7.92 -9.46
C ILE A 254 -9.70 -8.25 -10.08
N GLY A 255 -9.90 -7.83 -11.30
CA GLY A 255 -11.15 -8.10 -12.03
C GLY A 255 -10.91 -8.47 -13.48
N LYS A 256 -11.97 -8.93 -14.14
CA LYS A 256 -11.98 -9.19 -15.59
C LYS A 256 -12.97 -8.29 -16.30
N ARG A 257 -12.51 -7.67 -17.37
CA ARG A 257 -13.30 -6.86 -18.29
C ARG A 257 -12.83 -7.11 -19.71
N ASP A 258 -13.74 -7.36 -20.63
CA ASP A 258 -13.43 -7.57 -22.07
C ASP A 258 -12.30 -8.59 -22.30
N ASN A 259 -12.31 -9.70 -21.57
CA ASN A 259 -11.28 -10.75 -21.53
C ASN A 259 -9.90 -10.32 -21.02
N LYS A 260 -9.75 -9.11 -20.48
CA LYS A 260 -8.52 -8.62 -19.84
C LYS A 260 -8.58 -8.77 -18.34
N ALA A 261 -7.46 -9.16 -17.76
CA ALA A 261 -7.24 -9.11 -16.33
C ALA A 261 -6.77 -7.68 -15.93
N ILE A 262 -7.45 -7.03 -15.01
CA ILE A 262 -7.19 -5.66 -14.61
C ILE A 262 -6.93 -5.60 -13.12
N ILE A 263 -5.77 -5.06 -12.73
CA ILE A 263 -5.53 -4.65 -11.35
C ILE A 263 -6.19 -3.28 -11.13
N VAL A 264 -7.07 -3.21 -10.14
CA VAL A 264 -7.66 -1.96 -9.69
C VAL A 264 -7.02 -1.58 -8.37
N THR A 265 -6.32 -0.45 -8.31
CA THR A 265 -5.70 0.05 -7.07
C THR A 265 -6.32 1.38 -6.70
N ALA A 266 -6.93 1.43 -5.51
CA ALA A 266 -7.54 2.63 -4.94
C ALA A 266 -6.54 3.39 -4.06
N PHE A 267 -6.54 4.71 -4.19
CA PHE A 267 -5.81 5.59 -3.28
C PHE A 267 -6.64 6.82 -2.93
N ALA A 268 -6.35 7.40 -1.77
CA ALA A 268 -6.97 8.63 -1.29
C ALA A 268 -5.89 9.54 -0.71
N GLY A 269 -5.87 10.79 -1.19
CA GLY A 269 -4.78 11.72 -0.90
C GLY A 269 -3.53 11.46 -1.74
N ALA A 270 -2.42 12.12 -1.40
CA ALA A 270 -1.12 12.02 -2.11
C ALA A 270 -0.38 10.73 -1.72
N ASP A 271 -0.93 9.57 -2.08
CA ASP A 271 -0.34 8.26 -1.76
C ASP A 271 0.63 7.80 -2.85
N LEU A 272 1.93 8.07 -2.64
CA LEU A 272 2.98 7.71 -3.58
C LEU A 272 3.24 6.20 -3.68
N GLU A 273 2.71 5.38 -2.75
CA GLU A 273 2.84 3.92 -2.81
C GLU A 273 1.78 3.25 -3.72
N ALA A 274 0.82 4.01 -4.24
CA ALA A 274 -0.24 3.46 -5.10
C ALA A 274 0.32 2.77 -6.36
N VAL A 275 1.24 3.43 -7.06
CA VAL A 275 1.87 2.88 -8.27
C VAL A 275 2.82 1.72 -7.98
N PRO A 276 3.75 1.81 -7.01
CA PRO A 276 4.56 0.66 -6.60
C PRO A 276 3.74 -0.56 -6.15
N THR A 277 2.64 -0.34 -5.41
CA THR A 277 1.72 -1.42 -5.00
C THR A 277 1.07 -2.09 -6.22
N ALA A 278 0.56 -1.30 -7.15
CA ALA A 278 -0.02 -1.82 -8.40
C ALA A 278 1.02 -2.60 -9.23
N ALA A 279 2.27 -2.12 -9.30
CA ALA A 279 3.37 -2.78 -9.99
C ALA A 279 3.69 -4.17 -9.40
N GLN A 280 3.69 -4.29 -8.08
CA GLN A 280 3.89 -5.57 -7.40
C GLN A 280 2.76 -6.57 -7.68
N LEU A 281 1.52 -6.10 -7.66
CA LEU A 281 0.35 -6.93 -7.95
C LEU A 281 0.29 -7.33 -9.43
N LEU A 282 0.73 -6.45 -10.33
CA LEU A 282 0.86 -6.76 -11.75
C LEU A 282 1.73 -8.00 -11.98
N GLU A 283 2.84 -8.12 -11.28
CA GLU A 283 3.72 -9.29 -11.36
C GLU A 283 3.03 -10.53 -10.78
N ALA A 284 2.40 -10.40 -9.61
CA ALA A 284 1.77 -11.53 -8.91
C ALA A 284 0.56 -12.11 -9.68
N TYR A 285 -0.20 -11.28 -10.39
CA TYR A 285 -1.45 -11.68 -11.04
C TYR A 285 -1.39 -11.66 -12.57
N SER A 286 -0.24 -11.36 -13.16
CA SER A 286 -0.05 -11.31 -14.62
C SER A 286 -1.16 -10.52 -15.35
N ALA A 287 -1.52 -9.34 -14.83
CA ALA A 287 -2.61 -8.55 -15.36
C ALA A 287 -2.20 -7.80 -16.66
N ASP A 288 -3.19 -7.49 -17.50
CA ASP A 288 -3.01 -6.81 -18.79
C ASP A 288 -3.03 -5.28 -18.66
N GLU A 289 -3.68 -4.75 -17.63
CA GLU A 289 -3.93 -3.32 -17.45
C GLU A 289 -4.01 -2.97 -15.95
N ILE A 290 -3.72 -1.72 -15.61
CA ILE A 290 -3.90 -1.17 -14.26
C ILE A 290 -4.90 -0.02 -14.31
N TRP A 291 -5.88 -0.06 -13.40
CA TRP A 291 -6.74 1.06 -13.09
C TRP A 291 -6.38 1.67 -11.74
N LEU A 292 -6.02 2.93 -11.74
CA LEU A 292 -5.79 3.73 -10.54
C LEU A 292 -7.06 4.52 -10.24
N ILE A 293 -7.82 4.09 -9.24
CA ILE A 293 -9.08 4.74 -8.88
C ILE A 293 -8.89 5.72 -7.73
N HIS A 294 -9.46 6.90 -7.85
CA HIS A 294 -9.30 7.97 -6.86
C HIS A 294 -10.46 8.97 -6.93
N PRO A 295 -10.73 9.72 -5.85
CA PRO A 295 -11.63 10.89 -5.92
C PRO A 295 -11.02 11.98 -6.81
N ALA A 296 -11.85 12.76 -7.50
CA ALA A 296 -11.39 13.82 -8.40
C ALA A 296 -10.44 14.83 -7.73
N ILE A 297 -10.64 15.11 -6.44
CA ILE A 297 -9.77 16.00 -5.65
C ILE A 297 -8.34 15.43 -5.45
N ASP A 298 -8.16 14.13 -5.62
CA ASP A 298 -6.90 13.42 -5.37
C ASP A 298 -6.10 13.17 -6.65
N THR A 299 -6.25 14.04 -7.65
CA THR A 299 -5.44 14.01 -8.89
C THR A 299 -4.06 14.64 -8.64
N TYR A 300 -3.03 13.81 -8.48
CA TYR A 300 -1.67 14.27 -8.19
C TYR A 300 -0.70 14.04 -9.37
N PRO A 301 -0.05 15.08 -9.90
CA PRO A 301 0.92 14.95 -11.00
C PRO A 301 2.10 14.02 -10.67
N ALA A 302 2.43 13.85 -9.38
CA ALA A 302 3.49 12.94 -8.94
C ALA A 302 3.10 11.47 -9.22
N ILE A 303 1.87 11.07 -8.90
CA ILE A 303 1.35 9.72 -9.14
C ILE A 303 1.21 9.46 -10.65
N GLN A 304 0.74 10.46 -11.41
CA GLN A 304 0.68 10.37 -12.87
C GLN A 304 2.07 10.12 -13.48
N ARG A 305 3.12 10.84 -13.01
CA ARG A 305 4.49 10.60 -13.44
C ARG A 305 4.98 9.20 -13.08
N GLN A 306 4.71 8.71 -11.88
CA GLN A 306 5.06 7.34 -11.50
C GLN A 306 4.43 6.31 -12.45
N ALA A 307 3.17 6.50 -12.81
CA ALA A 307 2.43 5.59 -13.67
C ALA A 307 3.02 5.46 -15.08
N THR A 308 3.73 6.50 -15.60
CA THR A 308 4.40 6.42 -16.90
C THR A 308 5.56 5.40 -16.94
N HIS A 309 6.03 4.94 -15.79
CA HIS A 309 7.08 3.94 -15.69
C HIS A 309 6.55 2.50 -15.77
N LEU A 310 5.25 2.26 -15.60
CA LEU A 310 4.66 0.92 -15.61
C LEU A 310 4.77 0.24 -16.98
N ARG A 311 4.89 -1.09 -16.97
CA ARG A 311 5.08 -1.88 -18.20
C ARG A 311 3.77 -2.20 -18.94
N VAL A 312 2.61 -1.89 -18.35
CA VAL A 312 1.28 -2.08 -18.95
C VAL A 312 0.53 -0.77 -19.02
N PRO A 313 -0.52 -0.68 -19.86
CA PRO A 313 -1.39 0.50 -19.89
C PRO A 313 -1.99 0.81 -18.53
N VAL A 314 -2.10 2.11 -18.22
CA VAL A 314 -2.67 2.62 -16.97
C VAL A 314 -3.81 3.58 -17.28
N SER A 315 -4.94 3.37 -16.62
CA SER A 315 -6.09 4.27 -16.66
C SER A 315 -6.31 4.90 -15.28
N PHE A 316 -6.45 6.22 -15.23
CA PHE A 316 -6.89 6.94 -14.03
C PHE A 316 -8.40 7.08 -14.08
N ILE A 317 -9.08 6.51 -13.08
CA ILE A 317 -10.54 6.49 -13.03
C ILE A 317 -10.99 7.30 -11.83
N GLU A 318 -11.63 8.43 -12.12
CA GLU A 318 -12.26 9.22 -11.08
C GLU A 318 -13.52 8.53 -10.59
N VAL A 319 -13.63 8.38 -9.27
CA VAL A 319 -14.79 7.82 -8.59
C VAL A 319 -15.28 8.76 -7.50
N GLU A 320 -16.53 8.67 -7.17
CA GLU A 320 -17.08 9.49 -6.11
C GLU A 320 -16.53 9.05 -4.75
N ALA A 321 -16.11 10.03 -3.92
CA ALA A 321 -15.68 9.77 -2.56
C ALA A 321 -16.87 9.30 -1.71
N PRO A 322 -16.78 8.12 -1.05
CA PRO A 322 -17.88 7.62 -0.24
C PRO A 322 -17.96 8.28 1.16
N TRP A 323 -17.06 9.18 1.46
CA TRP A 323 -17.00 9.97 2.70
C TRP A 323 -17.44 11.41 2.49
N PRO A 324 -17.81 12.14 3.57
CA PRO A 324 -18.10 13.56 3.49
C PRO A 324 -16.92 14.34 2.92
N THR A 325 -17.17 15.21 1.94
CA THR A 325 -16.15 16.05 1.30
C THR A 325 -16.10 17.47 1.87
N ASN A 326 -17.07 17.86 2.66
CA ASN A 326 -17.15 19.17 3.29
C ASN A 326 -16.44 19.13 4.66
N TYR A 327 -15.13 19.38 4.67
CA TYR A 327 -14.33 19.55 5.88
C TYR A 327 -13.74 20.96 5.94
#